data_f72a91c7d73dd839703f30ca2c8af2b7
#
_entry.id   f72a91c7d73dd839703f30ca2c8af2b7
#
_cell.length_a   1.000
_cell.length_b   1.000
_cell.length_c   1.000
_cell.angle_alpha   90.00
_cell.angle_beta   90.00
_cell.angle_gamma   90.00
#
_symmetry.space_group_name_H-M   'P 1'
#
loop_
_entity.id
_entity.type
_entity.pdbx_description
1 polymer ?
#
loop_
_entity_poly.entity_id
_entity_poly.type
_entity_poly.pdbx_seq_one_letter_code
_entity_poly.pdbx_strand_id
1 'polypeptide(L)'
;TVMCMEKRTDAGAADIAGGADNATAGKTRALVAMSGGVDSSVAAYLVREAGLAGVGCTMKLYDNEDAGIPREHSCCSLDDVEDARAVSFRLGMQHYVFNFRDEFETCVIGNFIREYESGKTPNPCIDCNRFMKFGLLFDRAEILGCRYVVTGHYARIEKTPDGYLLKKALDDTKDQSYVLYDMTQEQLAKTLFPLGELRKTEV
;
A
#
# COMPACT_ATOMS: atom_id res chain seq x y z
N THR A 1 -10.01 -17.21 -8.58
CA THR A 1 -9.36 -16.83 -7.31
C THR A 1 -8.05 -17.61 -7.10
N VAL A 2 -7.98 -18.89 -7.46
CA VAL A 2 -6.79 -19.75 -7.27
C VAL A 2 -5.61 -19.31 -8.16
N MET A 3 -5.86 -18.87 -9.39
CA MET A 3 -4.82 -18.53 -10.37
C MET A 3 -3.98 -17.30 -10.01
N CYS A 4 -4.47 -16.40 -9.18
CA CYS A 4 -3.75 -15.21 -8.72
C CYS A 4 -2.78 -15.50 -7.56
N MET A 5 -3.00 -16.57 -6.80
CA MET A 5 -2.15 -16.96 -5.68
C MET A 5 -0.98 -17.87 -6.09
N GLU A 6 -1.05 -18.54 -7.24
CA GLU A 6 -0.04 -19.49 -7.70
C GLU A 6 1.17 -18.84 -8.42
N LYS A 7 1.08 -17.60 -8.85
CA LYS A 7 2.19 -16.86 -9.48
C LYS A 7 3.04 -16.06 -8.46
N ARG A 8 3.40 -16.65 -7.34
CA ARG A 8 4.49 -16.15 -6.50
C ARG A 8 5.83 -16.53 -7.16
N THR A 9 6.22 -15.81 -8.19
CA THR A 9 7.51 -16.03 -8.82
C THR A 9 8.59 -15.20 -8.14
N ASP A 10 9.74 -15.84 -7.87
CA ASP A 10 10.98 -15.29 -7.29
C ASP A 10 11.68 -14.21 -8.13
N ALA A 11 10.94 -13.47 -8.95
CA ALA A 11 11.51 -12.43 -9.80
C ALA A 11 11.86 -11.17 -8.99
N GLY A 12 13.13 -10.99 -8.70
CA GLY A 12 13.69 -9.72 -8.24
C GLY A 12 14.28 -9.67 -6.83
N ALA A 13 14.61 -10.80 -6.20
CA ALA A 13 15.27 -10.81 -4.89
C ALA A 13 16.75 -10.38 -4.91
N ALA A 14 17.39 -10.32 -6.09
CA ALA A 14 18.83 -10.16 -6.20
C ALA A 14 19.37 -8.71 -6.03
N ASP A 15 18.54 -7.67 -6.23
CA ASP A 15 19.01 -6.27 -6.22
C ASP A 15 18.62 -5.45 -4.99
N ILE A 16 18.00 -6.06 -3.96
CA ILE A 16 17.44 -5.31 -2.82
C ILE A 16 18.35 -5.33 -1.58
N ALA A 17 19.42 -6.12 -1.57
CA ALA A 17 20.35 -6.24 -0.43
C ALA A 17 21.38 -5.10 -0.37
N GLY A 18 20.93 -3.84 -0.33
CA GLY A 18 21.79 -2.65 -0.29
C GLY A 18 21.41 -1.68 0.83
N GLY A 19 22.21 -1.67 1.94
CA GLY A 19 22.34 -0.51 2.81
C GLY A 19 21.25 -0.34 3.88
N ALA A 20 21.38 -1.07 4.98
CA ALA A 20 20.83 -0.58 6.25
C ALA A 20 21.69 0.60 6.71
N ASP A 21 21.16 1.84 6.61
CA ASP A 21 21.83 3.01 7.16
C ASP A 21 21.99 2.85 8.68
N ASN A 22 23.18 3.18 9.18
CA ASN A 22 23.55 3.11 10.60
C ASN A 22 22.59 3.93 11.52
N ALA A 23 21.84 4.88 10.96
CA ALA A 23 20.88 5.73 11.68
C ALA A 23 19.57 5.02 12.10
N THR A 24 19.28 3.83 11.52
CA THR A 24 18.05 3.06 11.80
C THR A 24 18.30 1.76 12.56
N ALA A 25 19.54 1.50 12.95
CA ALA A 25 19.90 0.30 13.69
C ALA A 25 19.10 0.21 15.01
N GLY A 26 18.36 -0.88 15.18
CA GLY A 26 17.53 -1.15 16.36
C GLY A 26 16.10 -0.61 16.31
N LYS A 27 15.71 0.18 15.30
CA LYS A 27 14.32 0.63 15.14
C LYS A 27 13.47 -0.40 14.37
N THR A 28 12.20 -0.52 14.76
CA THR A 28 11.23 -1.32 14.00
C THR A 28 10.99 -0.68 12.63
N ARG A 29 11.15 -1.45 11.56
CA ARG A 29 10.98 -0.97 10.18
C ARG A 29 9.54 -1.07 9.72
N ALA A 30 9.12 -0.10 8.92
CA ALA A 30 7.78 -0.05 8.34
C ALA A 30 7.85 0.32 6.85
N LEU A 31 7.22 -0.48 5.97
CA LEU A 31 7.10 -0.21 4.55
C LEU A 31 5.86 0.67 4.31
N VAL A 32 6.07 1.87 3.81
CA VAL A 32 5.01 2.86 3.57
C VAL A 32 4.65 2.90 2.10
N ALA A 33 3.41 2.50 1.77
CA ALA A 33 2.88 2.61 0.41
C ALA A 33 2.57 4.07 0.09
N MET A 34 3.32 4.63 -0.85
CA MET A 34 3.24 6.03 -1.26
C MET A 34 2.76 6.14 -2.70
N SER A 35 1.70 6.90 -2.91
CA SER A 35 1.07 7.16 -4.23
C SER A 35 1.40 8.55 -4.79
N GLY A 36 2.30 9.30 -4.18
CA GLY A 36 2.54 10.71 -4.52
C GLY A 36 1.52 11.69 -3.92
N GLY A 37 0.35 11.21 -3.50
CA GLY A 37 -0.70 12.05 -2.91
C GLY A 37 -0.44 12.45 -1.45
N VAL A 38 -1.19 13.47 -0.99
CA VAL A 38 -1.07 14.06 0.37
C VAL A 38 -1.25 12.99 1.46
N ASP A 39 -2.29 12.16 1.36
CA ASP A 39 -2.61 11.17 2.41
C ASP A 39 -1.45 10.20 2.67
N SER A 40 -0.86 9.66 1.61
CA SER A 40 0.30 8.76 1.73
C SER A 40 1.55 9.47 2.25
N SER A 41 1.72 10.75 1.92
CA SER A 41 2.83 11.58 2.38
C SER A 41 2.71 11.87 3.88
N VAL A 42 1.51 12.20 4.35
CA VAL A 42 1.25 12.41 5.78
C VAL A 42 1.39 11.10 6.55
N ALA A 43 0.93 9.97 5.99
CA ALA A 43 1.16 8.66 6.61
C ALA A 43 2.66 8.36 6.79
N ALA A 44 3.50 8.67 5.79
CA ALA A 44 4.95 8.53 5.87
C ALA A 44 5.56 9.44 6.97
N TYR A 45 5.09 10.68 7.06
CA TYR A 45 5.51 11.62 8.11
C TYR A 45 5.17 11.09 9.51
N LEU A 46 3.94 10.60 9.71
CA LEU A 46 3.49 10.05 10.99
C LEU A 46 4.25 8.79 11.42
N VAL A 47 4.66 7.94 10.46
CA VAL A 47 5.55 6.79 10.72
C VAL A 47 6.87 7.25 11.31
N ARG A 48 7.46 8.30 10.75
CA ARG A 48 8.71 8.90 11.27
C ARG A 48 8.51 9.49 12.67
N GLU A 49 7.45 10.27 12.89
CA GLU A 49 7.13 10.87 14.19
C GLU A 49 6.87 9.79 15.27
N ALA A 50 6.32 8.65 14.90
CA ALA A 50 6.16 7.48 15.78
C ALA A 50 7.49 6.77 16.10
N GLY A 51 8.64 7.26 15.58
CA GLY A 51 9.96 6.71 15.82
C GLY A 51 10.28 5.42 15.06
N LEU A 52 9.44 5.02 14.11
CA LEU A 52 9.67 3.87 13.24
C LEU A 52 10.70 4.20 12.15
N ALA A 53 11.43 3.19 11.69
CA ALA A 53 12.30 3.31 10.52
C ALA A 53 11.44 3.11 9.26
N GLY A 54 10.99 4.21 8.66
CA GLY A 54 10.18 4.16 7.45
C GLY A 54 11.00 3.81 6.21
N VAL A 55 10.41 3.02 5.33
CA VAL A 55 10.88 2.72 3.97
C VAL A 55 9.73 3.05 3.03
N GLY A 56 9.90 4.02 2.15
CA GLY A 56 8.89 4.39 1.17
C GLY A 56 8.85 3.40 0.02
N CYS A 57 7.68 3.16 -0.54
CA CYS A 57 7.55 2.42 -1.78
C CYS A 57 6.38 2.91 -2.63
N THR A 58 6.55 2.89 -3.94
CA THR A 58 5.47 3.12 -4.91
C THR A 58 5.29 1.85 -5.74
N MET A 59 4.04 1.45 -5.93
CA MET A 59 3.67 0.33 -6.80
C MET A 59 3.38 0.87 -8.20
N LYS A 60 4.13 0.41 -9.22
CA LYS A 60 3.81 0.65 -10.61
C LYS A 60 2.81 -0.39 -11.07
N LEU A 61 1.55 0.03 -11.29
CA LEU A 61 0.42 -0.86 -11.59
C LEU A 61 0.06 -0.88 -13.08
N TYR A 62 0.37 0.17 -13.84
CA TYR A 62 0.12 0.28 -15.28
C TYR A 62 1.07 1.32 -15.91
N ASP A 63 1.17 1.32 -17.24
CA ASP A 63 1.82 2.38 -18.00
C ASP A 63 0.76 3.38 -18.47
N ASN A 64 1.07 4.68 -18.40
CA ASN A 64 0.15 5.75 -18.81
C ASN A 64 -0.22 5.69 -20.30
N GLU A 65 0.65 5.12 -21.14
CA GLU A 65 0.45 4.98 -22.59
C GLU A 65 -0.64 3.95 -22.91
N ASP A 66 -0.76 2.89 -22.11
CA ASP A 66 -1.72 1.80 -22.33
C ASP A 66 -3.12 2.13 -21.80
N ALA A 67 -3.21 3.01 -20.82
CA ALA A 67 -4.48 3.27 -20.13
C ALA A 67 -5.38 4.30 -20.83
N GLY A 68 -4.89 5.06 -21.82
CA GLY A 68 -5.66 6.15 -22.47
C GLY A 68 -6.19 7.22 -21.50
N ILE A 69 -5.71 7.22 -20.26
CA ILE A 69 -6.15 8.12 -19.19
C ILE A 69 -5.30 9.40 -19.23
N PRO A 70 -5.92 10.58 -19.23
CA PRO A 70 -5.18 11.82 -19.09
C PRO A 70 -4.30 11.80 -17.84
N ARG A 71 -3.08 12.32 -17.92
CA ARG A 71 -2.07 12.32 -16.84
C ARG A 71 -2.56 12.84 -15.49
N GLU A 72 -3.62 13.65 -15.51
CA GLU A 72 -4.19 14.33 -14.34
C GLU A 72 -4.98 13.44 -13.38
N HIS A 73 -5.26 12.16 -13.72
CA HIS A 73 -6.13 11.27 -12.96
C HIS A 73 -5.58 9.86 -12.71
N SER A 74 -4.28 9.64 -12.94
CA SER A 74 -3.68 8.32 -12.74
C SER A 74 -2.95 8.22 -11.40
N CYS A 75 -3.22 7.17 -10.61
CA CYS A 75 -2.61 6.95 -9.28
C CYS A 75 -1.13 6.50 -9.32
N CYS A 76 -0.49 6.42 -10.50
CA CYS A 76 0.86 5.86 -10.67
C CYS A 76 1.59 6.51 -11.86
N SER A 77 1.42 7.82 -12.07
CA SER A 77 2.18 8.56 -13.07
C SER A 77 3.66 8.63 -12.69
N LEU A 78 4.53 8.96 -13.65
CA LEU A 78 5.95 9.24 -13.35
C LEU A 78 6.06 10.39 -12.35
N ASP A 79 5.18 11.40 -12.45
CA ASP A 79 5.16 12.54 -11.54
C ASP A 79 4.80 12.11 -10.10
N ASP A 80 3.84 11.18 -9.92
CA ASP A 80 3.48 10.63 -8.61
C ASP A 80 4.66 9.86 -7.97
N VAL A 81 5.43 9.12 -8.79
CA VAL A 81 6.65 8.43 -8.32
C VAL A 81 7.70 9.42 -7.86
N GLU A 82 7.91 10.51 -8.63
CA GLU A 82 8.87 11.55 -8.28
C GLU A 82 8.43 12.32 -7.02
N ASP A 83 7.14 12.62 -6.87
CA ASP A 83 6.59 13.25 -5.67
C ASP A 83 6.77 12.35 -4.43
N ALA A 84 6.44 11.08 -4.55
CA ALA A 84 6.66 10.10 -3.47
C ALA A 84 8.14 9.99 -3.09
N ARG A 85 9.04 9.99 -4.09
CA ARG A 85 10.48 9.95 -3.90
C ARG A 85 10.99 11.22 -3.21
N ALA A 86 10.52 12.39 -3.64
CA ALA A 86 10.89 13.67 -3.05
C ALA A 86 10.47 13.76 -1.58
N VAL A 87 9.26 13.32 -1.24
CA VAL A 87 8.79 13.26 0.16
C VAL A 87 9.65 12.27 0.97
N SER A 88 9.88 11.07 0.44
CA SER A 88 10.72 10.06 1.11
C SER A 88 12.11 10.61 1.41
N PHE A 89 12.74 11.29 0.44
CA PHE A 89 14.05 11.91 0.61
C PHE A 89 14.05 12.98 1.72
N ARG A 90 13.04 13.84 1.75
CA ARG A 90 12.89 14.87 2.81
C ARG A 90 12.69 14.26 4.20
N LEU A 91 12.07 13.09 4.27
CA LEU A 91 11.87 12.35 5.51
C LEU A 91 13.09 11.49 5.91
N GLY A 92 14.14 11.45 5.07
CA GLY A 92 15.32 10.60 5.30
C GLY A 92 15.02 9.10 5.14
N MET A 93 14.04 8.75 4.29
CA MET A 93 13.61 7.38 4.03
C MET A 93 14.14 6.91 2.68
N GLN A 94 14.58 5.65 2.60
CA GLN A 94 14.81 4.98 1.32
C GLN A 94 13.48 4.82 0.59
N HIS A 95 13.50 4.88 -0.76
CA HIS A 95 12.30 4.72 -1.57
C HIS A 95 12.52 3.70 -2.68
N TYR A 96 11.61 2.74 -2.81
CA TYR A 96 11.61 1.70 -3.83
C TYR A 96 10.40 1.83 -4.76
N VAL A 97 10.59 1.43 -6.02
CA VAL A 97 9.48 1.30 -6.97
C VAL A 97 9.33 -0.18 -7.33
N PHE A 98 8.18 -0.75 -7.02
CA PHE A 98 7.87 -2.14 -7.35
C PHE A 98 6.98 -2.21 -8.59
N ASN A 99 7.40 -2.99 -9.58
CA ASN A 99 6.60 -3.23 -10.77
C ASN A 99 5.65 -4.40 -10.50
N PHE A 100 4.36 -4.11 -10.44
CA PHE A 100 3.27 -5.08 -10.25
C PHE A 100 2.25 -5.04 -11.40
N ARG A 101 2.69 -4.64 -12.61
CA ARG A 101 1.78 -4.47 -13.77
C ARG A 101 1.08 -5.77 -14.16
N ASP A 102 1.85 -6.83 -14.34
CA ASP A 102 1.32 -8.11 -14.82
C ASP A 102 0.34 -8.72 -13.83
N GLU A 103 0.64 -8.60 -12.53
CA GLU A 103 -0.23 -9.05 -11.47
C GLU A 103 -1.48 -8.16 -11.37
N PHE A 104 -1.35 -6.85 -11.50
CA PHE A 104 -2.48 -5.93 -11.50
C PHE A 104 -3.41 -6.18 -12.67
N GLU A 105 -2.88 -6.34 -13.88
CA GLU A 105 -3.66 -6.70 -15.07
C GLU A 105 -4.42 -8.01 -14.87
N THR A 106 -3.75 -9.05 -14.37
CA THR A 106 -4.34 -10.37 -14.21
C THR A 106 -5.36 -10.41 -13.06
N CYS A 107 -4.99 -9.86 -11.89
CA CYS A 107 -5.75 -10.05 -10.65
C CYS A 107 -6.81 -8.98 -10.42
N VAL A 108 -6.60 -7.78 -10.92
CA VAL A 108 -7.54 -6.66 -10.72
C VAL A 108 -8.34 -6.41 -12.00
N ILE A 109 -7.67 -6.08 -13.10
CA ILE A 109 -8.36 -5.72 -14.35
C ILE A 109 -9.09 -6.92 -14.94
N GLY A 110 -8.42 -8.06 -15.06
CA GLY A 110 -9.03 -9.29 -15.59
C GLY A 110 -10.20 -9.80 -14.73
N ASN A 111 -10.13 -9.62 -13.39
CA ASN A 111 -11.26 -9.95 -12.52
C ASN A 111 -12.42 -8.96 -12.69
N PHE A 112 -12.12 -7.67 -12.77
CA PHE A 112 -13.12 -6.63 -13.01
C PHE A 112 -13.91 -6.89 -14.29
N ILE A 113 -13.23 -7.18 -15.41
CA ILE A 113 -13.87 -7.48 -16.69
C ILE A 113 -14.79 -8.69 -16.57
N ARG A 114 -14.30 -9.81 -16.03
CA ARG A 114 -15.10 -11.05 -15.87
C ARG A 114 -16.34 -10.85 -15.02
N GLU A 115 -16.24 -10.15 -13.91
CA GLU A 115 -17.35 -9.88 -13.02
C GLU A 115 -18.38 -8.95 -13.70
N TYR A 116 -17.90 -7.93 -14.42
CA TYR A 116 -18.75 -7.02 -15.16
C TYR A 116 -19.52 -7.72 -16.31
N GLU A 117 -18.84 -8.56 -17.09
CA GLU A 117 -19.45 -9.39 -18.14
C GLU A 117 -20.48 -10.37 -17.59
N SER A 118 -20.32 -10.80 -16.34
CA SER A 118 -21.30 -11.65 -15.65
C SER A 118 -22.50 -10.89 -15.08
N GLY A 119 -22.62 -9.58 -15.34
CA GLY A 119 -23.73 -8.74 -14.89
C GLY A 119 -23.60 -8.23 -13.44
N LYS A 120 -22.41 -8.35 -12.82
CA LYS A 120 -22.15 -7.80 -11.48
C LYS A 120 -21.61 -6.38 -11.57
N THR A 121 -21.51 -5.71 -10.42
CA THR A 121 -20.91 -4.38 -10.30
C THR A 121 -19.67 -4.49 -9.39
N PRO A 122 -18.52 -4.94 -9.94
CA PRO A 122 -17.31 -5.13 -9.14
C PRO A 122 -16.70 -3.79 -8.73
N ASN A 123 -15.99 -3.80 -7.59
CA ASN A 123 -15.17 -2.68 -7.15
C ASN A 123 -13.68 -3.07 -7.21
N PRO A 124 -12.92 -2.56 -8.20
CA PRO A 124 -11.53 -2.95 -8.39
C PRO A 124 -10.62 -2.53 -7.23
N CYS A 125 -11.03 -1.55 -6.40
CA CYS A 125 -10.26 -1.16 -5.20
C CYS A 125 -10.19 -2.29 -4.17
N ILE A 126 -11.20 -3.15 -4.08
CA ILE A 126 -11.19 -4.30 -3.18
C ILE A 126 -10.10 -5.28 -3.60
N ASP A 127 -10.07 -5.65 -4.88
CA ASP A 127 -9.07 -6.57 -5.42
C ASP A 127 -7.66 -5.97 -5.39
N CYS A 128 -7.51 -4.67 -5.67
CA CYS A 128 -6.24 -3.97 -5.54
C CYS A 128 -5.71 -4.01 -4.09
N ASN A 129 -6.56 -3.78 -3.10
CA ASN A 129 -6.16 -3.89 -1.70
C ASN A 129 -5.78 -5.35 -1.37
N ARG A 130 -6.64 -6.33 -1.72
CA ARG A 130 -6.43 -7.75 -1.44
C ARG A 130 -5.14 -8.29 -2.02
N PHE A 131 -4.92 -8.11 -3.33
CA PHE A 131 -3.83 -8.76 -4.06
C PHE A 131 -2.55 -7.92 -4.09
N MET A 132 -2.65 -6.60 -4.29
CA MET A 132 -1.47 -5.74 -4.41
C MET A 132 -0.98 -5.26 -3.05
N LYS A 133 -1.80 -4.49 -2.31
CA LYS A 133 -1.35 -3.83 -1.07
C LYS A 133 -1.18 -4.78 0.11
N PHE A 134 -2.13 -5.70 0.30
CA PHE A 134 -2.12 -6.65 1.41
C PHE A 134 -1.78 -8.09 0.98
N GLY A 135 -1.33 -8.25 -0.27
CA GLY A 135 -0.73 -9.46 -0.82
C GLY A 135 0.74 -9.20 -1.14
N LEU A 136 1.04 -8.84 -2.40
CA LEU A 136 2.42 -8.69 -2.91
C LEU A 136 3.26 -7.69 -2.11
N LEU A 137 2.68 -6.59 -1.63
CA LEU A 137 3.43 -5.61 -0.86
C LEU A 137 3.86 -6.16 0.51
N PHE A 138 3.11 -7.09 1.10
CA PHE A 138 3.53 -7.81 2.31
C PHE A 138 4.76 -8.67 2.05
N ASP A 139 4.81 -9.39 0.93
CA ASP A 139 5.98 -10.17 0.53
C ASP A 139 7.22 -9.26 0.38
N ARG A 140 7.06 -8.07 -0.19
CA ARG A 140 8.14 -7.08 -0.29
C ARG A 140 8.56 -6.52 1.06
N ALA A 141 7.59 -6.29 1.96
CA ALA A 141 7.89 -5.85 3.33
C ALA A 141 8.73 -6.88 4.09
N GLU A 142 8.42 -8.17 3.95
CA GLU A 142 9.19 -9.25 4.55
C GLU A 142 10.62 -9.31 4.02
N ILE A 143 10.81 -9.27 2.69
CA ILE A 143 12.13 -9.22 2.04
C ILE A 143 12.96 -8.03 2.53
N LEU A 144 12.33 -6.86 2.74
CA LEU A 144 12.99 -5.66 3.22
C LEU A 144 13.19 -5.65 4.75
N GLY A 145 12.77 -6.69 5.47
CA GLY A 145 12.82 -6.75 6.93
C GLY A 145 11.92 -5.72 7.61
N CYS A 146 10.83 -5.33 6.96
CA CYS A 146 9.83 -4.43 7.53
C CYS A 146 8.77 -5.23 8.29
N ARG A 147 8.53 -4.85 9.54
CA ARG A 147 7.51 -5.48 10.39
C ARG A 147 6.09 -5.06 10.02
N TYR A 148 5.93 -3.82 9.57
CA TYR A 148 4.64 -3.26 9.26
C TYR A 148 4.55 -2.80 7.81
N VAL A 149 3.36 -2.93 7.22
CA VAL A 149 2.94 -2.24 6.00
C VAL A 149 2.05 -1.07 6.43
N VAL A 150 2.31 0.11 5.90
CA VAL A 150 1.61 1.34 6.23
C VAL A 150 0.99 1.92 4.97
N THR A 151 -0.25 2.34 5.06
CA THR A 151 -0.95 2.99 3.96
C THR A 151 -1.71 4.22 4.44
N GLY A 152 -2.00 5.13 3.52
CA GLY A 152 -2.82 6.33 3.77
C GLY A 152 -4.33 6.08 3.80
N HIS A 153 -4.79 4.87 4.14
CA HIS A 153 -6.22 4.62 4.26
C HIS A 153 -6.81 5.23 5.53
N TYR A 154 -8.03 5.75 5.39
CA TYR A 154 -8.86 6.16 6.50
C TYR A 154 -9.63 4.95 7.03
N ALA A 155 -9.04 4.23 7.95
CA ALA A 155 -9.60 3.10 8.69
C ALA A 155 -8.82 2.94 9.99
N ARG A 156 -9.36 2.20 10.96
CA ARG A 156 -8.70 1.95 12.25
C ARG A 156 -8.56 0.46 12.50
N ILE A 157 -7.49 0.09 13.20
CA ILE A 157 -7.27 -1.27 13.67
C ILE A 157 -7.19 -1.22 15.20
N GLU A 158 -8.05 -1.98 15.85
CA GLU A 158 -8.05 -2.13 17.30
C GLU A 158 -7.60 -3.53 17.69
N LYS A 159 -6.62 -3.61 18.59
CA LYS A 159 -6.19 -4.86 19.18
C LYS A 159 -7.09 -5.19 20.36
N THR A 160 -7.71 -6.36 20.36
CA THR A 160 -8.53 -6.90 21.45
C THR A 160 -7.91 -8.17 22.02
N PRO A 161 -8.41 -8.71 23.15
CA PRO A 161 -7.96 -10.01 23.66
C PRO A 161 -8.13 -11.16 22.66
N ASP A 162 -9.16 -11.07 21.80
CA ASP A 162 -9.52 -12.12 20.83
C ASP A 162 -8.89 -11.92 19.44
N GLY A 163 -8.11 -10.85 19.22
CA GLY A 163 -7.47 -10.57 17.95
C GLY A 163 -7.51 -9.10 17.55
N TYR A 164 -7.63 -8.83 16.25
CA TYR A 164 -7.65 -7.48 15.67
C TYR A 164 -9.00 -7.20 15.02
N LEU A 165 -9.55 -6.02 15.27
CA LEU A 165 -10.78 -5.54 14.66
C LEU A 165 -10.49 -4.40 13.68
N LEU A 166 -11.00 -4.54 12.46
CA LEU A 166 -11.06 -3.43 11.51
C LEU A 166 -12.25 -2.54 11.87
N LYS A 167 -12.00 -1.25 12.05
CA LYS A 167 -13.01 -0.26 12.43
C LYS A 167 -13.07 0.87 11.41
N LYS A 168 -14.21 1.53 11.33
CA LYS A 168 -14.36 2.76 10.54
C LYS A 168 -13.37 3.83 11.01
N ALA A 169 -13.00 4.72 10.10
CA ALA A 169 -12.23 5.91 10.41
C ALA A 169 -12.95 6.82 11.42
N LEU A 170 -12.21 7.74 12.03
CA LEU A 170 -12.80 8.82 12.83
C LEU A 170 -13.60 9.79 11.93
N ASP A 171 -13.12 10.06 10.74
CA ASP A 171 -13.83 10.83 9.72
C ASP A 171 -14.76 9.95 8.90
N ASP A 172 -16.05 9.91 9.26
CA ASP A 172 -17.06 9.12 8.56
C ASP A 172 -17.21 9.50 7.07
N THR A 173 -16.84 10.74 6.69
CA THR A 173 -16.93 11.20 5.30
C THR A 173 -15.81 10.66 4.41
N LYS A 174 -14.76 10.11 5.01
CA LYS A 174 -13.58 9.55 4.35
C LYS A 174 -13.37 8.07 4.64
N ASP A 175 -14.26 7.42 5.41
CA ASP A 175 -14.11 6.02 5.77
C ASP A 175 -13.87 5.12 4.56
N GLN A 176 -12.81 4.33 4.63
CA GLN A 176 -12.39 3.37 3.61
C GLN A 176 -12.36 1.93 4.13
N SER A 177 -12.92 1.67 5.30
CA SER A 177 -12.94 0.33 5.89
C SER A 177 -13.64 -0.69 4.99
N TYR A 178 -14.59 -0.25 4.16
CA TYR A 178 -15.36 -1.10 3.25
C TYR A 178 -14.50 -1.77 2.15
N VAL A 179 -13.39 -1.18 1.72
CA VAL A 179 -12.48 -1.80 0.74
C VAL A 179 -11.41 -2.68 1.38
N LEU A 180 -11.45 -2.84 2.70
CA LEU A 180 -10.47 -3.55 3.53
C LEU A 180 -11.08 -4.77 4.26
N TYR A 181 -12.36 -5.07 4.06
CA TYR A 181 -13.11 -6.10 4.81
C TYR A 181 -12.51 -7.50 4.72
N ASP A 182 -11.68 -7.72 3.72
CA ASP A 182 -11.08 -9.01 3.38
C ASP A 182 -9.73 -9.27 4.06
N MET A 183 -9.27 -8.31 4.86
CA MET A 183 -7.99 -8.43 5.57
C MET A 183 -8.05 -9.55 6.62
N THR A 184 -7.05 -10.42 6.57
CA THR A 184 -6.88 -11.48 7.56
C THR A 184 -6.35 -10.95 8.90
N GLN A 185 -6.46 -11.74 9.97
CA GLN A 185 -5.91 -11.39 11.28
C GLN A 185 -4.40 -11.12 11.23
N GLU A 186 -3.67 -11.90 10.46
CA GLU A 186 -2.23 -11.69 10.26
C GLU A 186 -1.94 -10.36 9.58
N GLN A 187 -2.69 -10.03 8.52
CA GLN A 187 -2.55 -8.75 7.82
C GLN A 187 -2.89 -7.57 8.73
N LEU A 188 -3.98 -7.66 9.50
CA LEU A 188 -4.35 -6.61 10.46
C LEU A 188 -3.26 -6.41 11.53
N ALA A 189 -2.65 -7.50 12.04
CA ALA A 189 -1.58 -7.44 13.02
C ALA A 189 -0.30 -6.74 12.52
N LYS A 190 -0.07 -6.74 11.21
CA LYS A 190 1.13 -6.18 10.55
C LYS A 190 0.83 -4.92 9.75
N THR A 191 -0.35 -4.32 9.89
CA THR A 191 -0.76 -3.10 9.16
C THR A 191 -0.94 -1.92 10.10
N LEU A 192 -0.57 -0.73 9.63
CA LEU A 192 -0.85 0.52 10.30
C LEU A 192 -1.61 1.48 9.37
N PHE A 193 -2.65 2.11 9.89
CA PHE A 193 -3.42 3.16 9.23
C PHE A 193 -3.31 4.48 10.03
N PRO A 194 -2.22 5.25 9.84
CA PRO A 194 -1.97 6.44 10.67
C PRO A 194 -3.04 7.51 10.56
N LEU A 195 -3.77 7.56 9.42
CA LEU A 195 -4.81 8.56 9.18
C LEU A 195 -6.17 8.19 9.78
N GLY A 196 -6.31 6.98 10.31
CA GLY A 196 -7.60 6.48 10.82
C GLY A 196 -8.19 7.29 11.97
N GLU A 197 -7.36 7.93 12.78
CA GLU A 197 -7.74 8.77 13.91
C GLU A 197 -7.76 10.27 13.57
N LEU A 198 -7.56 10.65 12.29
CA LEU A 198 -7.52 12.03 11.83
C LEU A 198 -8.73 12.35 10.94
N ARG A 199 -9.16 13.61 11.01
CA ARG A 199 -10.10 14.17 10.03
C ARG A 199 -9.32 14.63 8.80
N LYS A 200 -9.96 14.61 7.62
CA LYS A 200 -9.32 15.04 6.37
C LYS A 200 -8.82 16.50 6.44
N THR A 201 -9.45 17.33 7.22
CA THR A 201 -9.04 18.74 7.44
C THR A 201 -7.76 18.89 8.26
N GLU A 202 -7.31 17.82 8.92
CA GLU A 202 -6.07 17.79 9.72
C GLU A 202 -4.89 17.23 8.91
N VAL A 203 -5.16 16.68 7.72
CA VAL A 203 -4.24 16.06 6.78
C VAL A 203 -3.95 17.01 5.61
#